data_4bbb0461988db1d98409e90ab00558cf
#
_entry.id   4bbb0461988db1d98409e90ab00558cf
#
_cell.length_a   1.000
_cell.length_b   1.000
_cell.length_c   1.000
_cell.angle_alpha   90.00
_cell.angle_beta   90.00
_cell.angle_gamma   90.00
#
_symmetry.space_group_name_H-M   'P 1'
#
loop_
_entity.id
_entity.type
_entity.pdbx_description
1 polymer ?
#
loop_
_entity_poly.entity_id
_entity_poly.type
_entity_poly.pdbx_seq_one_letter_code
_entity_poly.pdbx_strand_id
1 'polypeptide(L)'
;MATTTIDTDTELSAVNSILGAIGQAPISQLKDPSTGVVSNNNPEIQFIYNLLRDANVDTQSEGWHFNRERHVTFNKDSVTNKIAISNDIVKIDLPDNWSRRHYNFVRRGGFLYDKITHTDVFTDMADSIELDVIRLYNFEDLPPVFKRYITYRASRMAATQLVANTQLVQLLGQQEALSRAALMEYECNQGNHSMFGFEDDTAYNTYQPWRNLRR
;
A
#
# COMPACT_ATOMS: atom_id res chain seq x y z
N MET A 1 -22.32 0.48 29.24
CA MET A 1 -22.26 1.16 27.93
C MET A 1 -22.10 0.07 26.88
N ALA A 2 -22.99 -0.02 25.92
CA ALA A 2 -22.82 -0.94 24.80
C ALA A 2 -21.66 -0.40 23.95
N THR A 3 -20.59 -1.16 23.86
CA THR A 3 -19.53 -0.88 22.89
C THR A 3 -20.11 -1.11 21.52
N THR A 4 -20.33 -0.04 20.76
CA THR A 4 -20.68 -0.15 19.35
C THR A 4 -19.46 -0.75 18.65
N THR A 5 -19.48 -2.05 18.42
CA THR A 5 -18.47 -2.71 17.59
C THR A 5 -18.77 -2.28 16.16
N ILE A 6 -18.04 -1.32 15.65
CA ILE A 6 -18.02 -1.04 14.22
C ILE A 6 -17.39 -2.27 13.59
N ASP A 7 -18.23 -3.03 12.85
CA ASP A 7 -17.78 -4.25 12.18
C ASP A 7 -16.77 -3.84 11.11
N THR A 8 -15.50 -4.03 11.42
CA THR A 8 -14.42 -3.77 10.48
C THR A 8 -14.36 -4.95 9.52
N ASP A 9 -14.44 -4.69 8.22
CA ASP A 9 -14.28 -5.72 7.20
C ASP A 9 -12.98 -6.48 7.42
N THR A 10 -13.11 -7.77 7.76
CA THR A 10 -11.99 -8.69 7.96
C THR A 10 -11.63 -9.40 6.65
N GLU A 11 -10.47 -10.04 6.61
CA GLU A 11 -10.08 -10.87 5.46
C GLU A 11 -11.13 -11.96 5.18
N LEU A 12 -11.75 -12.54 6.23
CA LEU A 12 -12.81 -13.53 6.09
C LEU A 12 -14.05 -12.95 5.42
N SER A 13 -14.49 -11.75 5.84
CA SER A 13 -15.66 -11.09 5.23
C SER A 13 -15.40 -10.73 3.76
N ALA A 14 -14.19 -10.30 3.43
CA ALA A 14 -13.79 -10.01 2.07
C ALA A 14 -13.79 -11.27 1.19
N VAL A 15 -13.21 -12.38 1.67
CA VAL A 15 -13.24 -13.67 0.97
C VAL A 15 -14.67 -14.16 0.76
N ASN A 16 -15.54 -14.04 1.77
CA ASN A 16 -16.96 -14.40 1.66
C ASN A 16 -17.70 -13.51 0.66
N SER A 17 -17.37 -12.24 0.58
CA SER A 17 -17.93 -11.32 -0.43
C SER A 17 -17.51 -11.73 -1.85
N ILE A 18 -16.24 -12.15 -2.04
CA ILE A 18 -15.75 -12.66 -3.33
C ILE A 18 -16.46 -13.98 -3.68
N LEU A 19 -16.58 -14.92 -2.73
CA LEU A 19 -17.32 -16.18 -2.93
C LEU A 19 -18.76 -15.92 -3.33
N GLY A 20 -19.45 -15.01 -2.65
CA GLY A 20 -20.80 -14.59 -2.99
C GLY A 20 -20.91 -13.98 -4.40
N ALA A 21 -19.92 -13.18 -4.82
CA ALA A 21 -19.89 -12.58 -6.15
C ALA A 21 -19.75 -13.61 -7.28
N ILE A 22 -19.08 -14.74 -7.04
CA ILE A 22 -18.97 -15.85 -7.99
C ILE A 22 -20.03 -16.96 -7.82
N GLY A 23 -20.96 -16.76 -6.86
CA GLY A 23 -22.07 -17.70 -6.64
C GLY A 23 -21.69 -18.92 -5.79
N GLN A 24 -20.63 -18.86 -5.02
CA GLN A 24 -20.21 -19.92 -4.10
C GLN A 24 -20.71 -19.67 -2.66
N ALA A 25 -20.78 -20.74 -1.87
CA ALA A 25 -21.18 -20.66 -0.49
C ALA A 25 -20.12 -20.01 0.39
N PRO A 26 -20.51 -19.18 1.38
CA PRO A 26 -19.58 -18.57 2.31
C PRO A 26 -18.92 -19.61 3.21
N ILE A 27 -17.73 -19.30 3.71
CA ILE A 27 -16.97 -20.11 4.66
C ILE A 27 -17.05 -19.51 6.06
N SER A 28 -17.01 -20.37 7.07
CA SER A 28 -17.03 -19.93 8.48
C SER A 28 -15.64 -19.58 9.02
N GLN A 29 -14.58 -20.12 8.39
CA GLN A 29 -13.21 -19.98 8.87
C GLN A 29 -12.25 -19.92 7.68
N LEU A 30 -11.35 -18.92 7.68
CA LEU A 30 -10.34 -18.75 6.65
C LEU A 30 -8.98 -19.30 7.08
N LYS A 31 -8.56 -18.97 8.30
CA LYS A 31 -7.26 -19.37 8.88
C LYS A 31 -7.49 -20.34 10.03
N ASP A 32 -6.61 -21.31 10.18
CA ASP A 32 -6.60 -22.19 11.36
C ASP A 32 -6.17 -21.35 12.59
N PRO A 33 -6.99 -21.32 13.64
CA PRO A 33 -6.69 -20.53 14.84
C PRO A 33 -5.41 -20.96 15.57
N SER A 34 -4.96 -22.21 15.35
CA SER A 34 -3.75 -22.73 16.00
C SER A 34 -2.46 -22.41 15.24
N THR A 35 -2.52 -22.35 13.91
CA THR A 35 -1.34 -22.15 13.03
C THR A 35 -1.32 -20.80 12.34
N GLY A 36 -2.45 -20.10 12.27
CA GLY A 36 -2.61 -18.85 11.51
C GLY A 36 -2.49 -19.02 9.99
N VAL A 37 -2.33 -20.26 9.53
CA VAL A 37 -2.22 -20.58 8.11
C VAL A 37 -3.62 -20.77 7.52
N VAL A 38 -3.81 -20.33 6.26
CA VAL A 38 -5.07 -20.56 5.55
C VAL A 38 -5.32 -22.05 5.45
N SER A 39 -6.53 -22.48 5.81
CA SER A 39 -6.91 -23.89 5.79
C SER A 39 -6.80 -24.45 4.37
N ASN A 40 -5.90 -25.41 4.16
CA ASN A 40 -5.62 -26.02 2.85
C ASN A 40 -6.72 -27.02 2.41
N ASN A 41 -7.85 -27.13 3.13
CA ASN A 41 -8.89 -28.11 2.82
C ASN A 41 -9.65 -27.80 1.53
N ASN A 42 -9.59 -26.56 1.03
CA ASN A 42 -10.19 -26.20 -0.26
C ASN A 42 -9.23 -25.32 -1.08
N PRO A 43 -8.71 -25.85 -2.20
CA PRO A 43 -7.77 -25.11 -3.03
C PRO A 43 -8.36 -23.84 -3.68
N GLU A 44 -9.69 -23.80 -3.90
CA GLU A 44 -10.35 -22.62 -4.45
C GLU A 44 -10.33 -21.44 -3.45
N ILE A 45 -10.50 -21.72 -2.17
CA ILE A 45 -10.43 -20.70 -1.12
C ILE A 45 -9.01 -20.12 -1.03
N GLN A 46 -8.01 -21.00 -1.08
CA GLN A 46 -6.61 -20.58 -1.11
C GLN A 46 -6.32 -19.70 -2.33
N PHE A 47 -6.87 -20.06 -3.48
CA PHE A 47 -6.71 -19.28 -4.70
C PHE A 47 -7.37 -17.89 -4.58
N ILE A 48 -8.60 -17.83 -4.08
CA ILE A 48 -9.32 -16.55 -3.86
C ILE A 48 -8.59 -15.68 -2.84
N TYR A 49 -8.07 -16.27 -1.77
CA TYR A 49 -7.27 -15.54 -0.79
C TYR A 49 -5.99 -14.96 -1.41
N ASN A 50 -5.31 -15.71 -2.28
CA ASN A 50 -4.16 -15.20 -3.01
C ASN A 50 -4.54 -14.03 -3.93
N LEU A 51 -5.67 -14.09 -4.63
CA LEU A 51 -6.17 -12.98 -5.45
C LEU A 51 -6.47 -11.73 -4.61
N LEU A 52 -7.06 -11.90 -3.42
CA LEU A 52 -7.30 -10.80 -2.49
C LEU A 52 -5.97 -10.17 -2.05
N ARG A 53 -4.99 -11.00 -1.73
CA ARG A 53 -3.65 -10.55 -1.33
C ARG A 53 -2.92 -9.81 -2.43
N ASP A 54 -2.98 -10.32 -3.65
CA ASP A 54 -2.37 -9.69 -4.83
C ASP A 54 -3.04 -8.33 -5.12
N ALA A 55 -4.38 -8.28 -5.10
CA ALA A 55 -5.12 -7.03 -5.27
C ALA A 55 -4.80 -6.00 -4.16
N ASN A 56 -4.57 -6.48 -2.92
CA ASN A 56 -4.17 -5.63 -1.80
C ASN A 56 -2.77 -5.03 -2.02
N VAL A 57 -1.78 -5.86 -2.36
CA VAL A 57 -0.41 -5.41 -2.64
C VAL A 57 -0.38 -4.44 -3.83
N ASP A 58 -1.06 -4.77 -4.91
CA ASP A 58 -1.14 -3.91 -6.10
C ASP A 58 -1.72 -2.53 -5.77
N THR A 59 -2.82 -2.51 -5.01
CA THR A 59 -3.49 -1.26 -4.63
C THR A 59 -2.60 -0.40 -3.74
N GLN A 60 -1.99 -0.98 -2.72
CA GLN A 60 -1.12 -0.25 -1.79
C GLN A 60 0.19 0.23 -2.44
N SER A 61 0.70 -0.51 -3.43
CA SER A 61 1.93 -0.16 -4.16
C SER A 61 1.81 1.13 -4.97
N GLU A 62 0.58 1.59 -5.25
CA GLU A 62 0.35 2.88 -5.91
C GLU A 62 0.82 4.07 -5.03
N GLY A 63 0.80 3.91 -3.71
CA GLY A 63 1.25 4.91 -2.75
C GLY A 63 0.19 5.98 -2.48
N TRP A 64 -0.58 5.74 -1.44
CA TRP A 64 -1.69 6.56 -0.98
C TRP A 64 -1.31 7.38 0.25
N HIS A 65 -2.10 8.37 0.60
CA HIS A 65 -1.84 9.21 1.77
C HIS A 65 -1.63 8.39 3.05
N PHE A 66 -2.44 7.34 3.26
CA PHE A 66 -2.39 6.54 4.49
C PHE A 66 -1.14 5.65 4.61
N ASN A 67 -0.49 5.26 3.49
CA ASN A 67 0.65 4.34 3.50
C ASN A 67 1.96 4.95 2.97
N ARG A 68 1.96 6.25 2.69
CA ARG A 68 3.14 7.02 2.34
C ARG A 68 3.65 7.76 3.56
N GLU A 69 4.79 7.32 4.08
CA GLU A 69 5.48 7.97 5.20
C GLU A 69 6.63 8.80 4.67
N ARG A 70 6.70 10.06 5.11
CA ARG A 70 7.76 10.99 4.72
C ARG A 70 8.79 11.12 5.83
N HIS A 71 10.04 11.38 5.44
CA HIS A 71 11.15 11.65 6.36
C HIS A 71 11.38 10.55 7.41
N VAL A 72 11.19 9.27 7.01
CA VAL A 72 11.46 8.15 7.91
C VAL A 72 12.96 7.97 8.05
N THR A 73 13.44 7.98 9.30
CA THR A 73 14.86 7.85 9.61
C THR A 73 15.28 6.38 9.64
N PHE A 74 16.28 6.05 8.83
CA PHE A 74 16.93 4.75 8.82
C PHE A 74 18.36 4.90 9.32
N ASN A 75 18.75 4.02 10.26
CA ASN A 75 20.07 4.03 10.83
C ASN A 75 20.99 3.04 10.11
N LYS A 76 22.23 3.46 9.93
CA LYS A 76 23.30 2.62 9.41
C LYS A 76 23.83 1.70 10.53
N ASP A 77 24.03 0.43 10.20
CA ASP A 77 24.74 -0.49 11.09
C ASP A 77 26.22 -0.09 11.18
N SER A 78 26.72 0.13 12.39
CA SER A 78 28.10 0.57 12.67
C SER A 78 29.17 -0.43 12.26
N VAL A 79 28.85 -1.71 12.13
CA VAL A 79 29.80 -2.78 11.79
C VAL A 79 29.85 -3.03 10.28
N THR A 80 28.67 -3.19 9.67
CA THR A 80 28.56 -3.54 8.25
C THR A 80 28.45 -2.32 7.33
N ASN A 81 28.19 -1.14 7.88
CA ASN A 81 27.88 0.09 7.17
C ASN A 81 26.70 -0.06 6.17
N LYS A 82 25.80 -1.02 6.42
CA LYS A 82 24.60 -1.25 5.63
C LYS A 82 23.38 -0.69 6.33
N ILE A 83 22.36 -0.37 5.56
CA ILE A 83 21.07 0.10 6.06
C ILE A 83 20.02 -0.95 5.77
N ALA A 84 19.48 -1.58 6.83
CA ALA A 84 18.44 -2.60 6.70
C ALA A 84 17.09 -1.96 6.37
N ILE A 85 16.40 -2.55 5.41
CA ILE A 85 15.06 -2.12 4.96
C ILE A 85 14.07 -3.25 5.19
N SER A 86 13.02 -2.95 5.91
CA SER A 86 11.96 -3.91 6.25
C SER A 86 11.23 -4.44 5.00
N ASN A 87 10.65 -5.65 5.12
CA ASN A 87 9.96 -6.32 4.00
C ASN A 87 8.62 -5.68 3.63
N ASP A 88 8.03 -4.92 4.52
CA ASP A 88 6.80 -4.17 4.33
C ASP A 88 6.98 -2.93 3.43
N ILE A 89 8.21 -2.50 3.19
CA ILE A 89 8.51 -1.34 2.35
C ILE A 89 8.59 -1.76 0.88
N VAL A 90 7.68 -1.23 0.07
CA VAL A 90 7.56 -1.52 -1.37
C VAL A 90 8.34 -0.52 -2.20
N LYS A 91 8.25 0.75 -1.84
CA LYS A 91 8.92 1.83 -2.56
C LYS A 91 9.72 2.69 -1.59
N ILE A 92 10.86 3.14 -2.07
CA ILE A 92 11.76 4.07 -1.38
C ILE A 92 12.01 5.23 -2.31
N ASP A 93 11.93 6.45 -1.79
CA ASP A 93 12.25 7.66 -2.50
C ASP A 93 13.08 8.58 -1.61
N LEU A 94 13.80 9.49 -2.23
CA LEU A 94 14.53 10.52 -1.49
C LEU A 94 13.60 11.70 -1.21
N PRO A 95 13.60 12.26 0.00
CA PRO A 95 12.94 13.53 0.25
C PRO A 95 13.47 14.61 -0.71
N ASP A 96 12.62 15.57 -1.07
CA ASP A 96 12.95 16.67 -2.00
C ASP A 96 14.02 17.63 -1.45
N ASN A 97 15.11 17.09 -0.96
CA ASN A 97 16.26 17.85 -0.49
C ASN A 97 17.36 17.83 -1.55
N TRP A 98 17.76 19.01 -2.05
CA TRP A 98 18.75 19.19 -3.12
C TRP A 98 20.10 18.51 -2.85
N SER A 99 20.52 18.43 -1.61
CA SER A 99 21.79 17.83 -1.23
C SER A 99 21.87 16.32 -1.47
N ARG A 100 20.75 15.65 -1.70
CA ARG A 100 20.64 14.18 -1.85
C ARG A 100 20.33 13.73 -3.27
N ARG A 101 20.33 14.62 -4.27
CA ARG A 101 20.09 14.28 -5.68
C ARG A 101 21.15 13.39 -6.32
N HIS A 102 22.28 13.17 -5.65
CA HIS A 102 23.36 12.32 -6.14
C HIS A 102 23.13 10.83 -5.85
N TYR A 103 22.07 10.46 -5.12
CA TYR A 103 21.75 9.10 -4.75
C TYR A 103 20.48 8.64 -5.44
N ASN A 104 20.44 7.36 -5.81
CA ASN A 104 19.24 6.71 -6.34
C ASN A 104 19.07 5.37 -5.64
N PHE A 105 18.26 5.35 -4.62
CA PHE A 105 18.11 4.21 -3.74
C PHE A 105 17.02 3.24 -4.19
N VAL A 106 17.29 1.96 -3.94
CA VAL A 106 16.35 0.87 -4.13
C VAL A 106 16.58 -0.17 -3.04
N ARG A 107 15.54 -0.90 -2.68
CA ARG A 107 15.70 -2.08 -1.82
C ARG A 107 16.20 -3.26 -2.62
N ARG A 108 17.28 -3.89 -2.14
CA ARG A 108 17.83 -5.12 -2.73
C ARG A 108 18.31 -6.04 -1.61
N GLY A 109 17.82 -7.27 -1.58
CA GLY A 109 18.23 -8.26 -0.58
C GLY A 109 17.95 -7.87 0.88
N GLY A 110 16.96 -7.01 1.15
CA GLY A 110 16.64 -6.52 2.49
C GLY A 110 17.49 -5.34 2.97
N PHE A 111 18.34 -4.81 2.10
CA PHE A 111 19.18 -3.64 2.38
C PHE A 111 18.93 -2.52 1.37
N LEU A 112 19.27 -1.29 1.76
CA LEU A 112 19.33 -0.16 0.87
C LEU A 112 20.49 -0.34 -0.12
N TYR A 113 20.24 -0.09 -1.39
CA TYR A 113 21.23 -0.19 -2.46
C TYR A 113 21.21 1.09 -3.29
N ASP A 114 22.36 1.68 -3.50
CA ASP A 114 22.49 2.82 -4.38
C ASP A 114 22.78 2.37 -5.82
N LYS A 115 21.94 2.80 -6.75
CA LYS A 115 22.09 2.49 -8.18
C LYS A 115 23.18 3.31 -8.88
N ILE A 116 23.62 4.42 -8.29
CA ILE A 116 24.62 5.30 -8.89
C ILE A 116 26.01 4.80 -8.56
N THR A 117 26.27 4.54 -7.29
CA THR A 117 27.57 4.02 -6.83
C THR A 117 27.67 2.50 -6.91
N HIS A 118 26.54 1.81 -7.20
CA HIS A 118 26.44 0.35 -7.30
C HIS A 118 26.86 -0.39 -6.01
N THR A 119 26.59 0.19 -4.84
CA THR A 119 26.97 -0.39 -3.55
C THR A 119 25.79 -0.41 -2.58
N ASP A 120 25.83 -1.32 -1.60
CA ASP A 120 24.97 -1.39 -0.43
C ASP A 120 25.71 -1.01 0.86
N VAL A 121 26.99 -0.58 0.76
CA VAL A 121 27.84 -0.19 1.87
C VAL A 121 28.08 1.31 1.82
N PHE A 122 27.71 2.02 2.88
CA PHE A 122 27.70 3.49 2.95
C PHE A 122 28.72 4.00 3.97
N THR A 123 30.03 3.86 3.67
CA THR A 123 31.11 4.31 4.56
C THR A 123 31.12 5.82 4.78
N ASP A 124 30.90 6.57 3.70
CA ASP A 124 31.04 8.04 3.68
C ASP A 124 29.72 8.77 3.99
N MET A 125 28.65 8.01 4.26
CA MET A 125 27.33 8.56 4.59
C MET A 125 27.18 8.77 6.10
N ALA A 126 26.37 9.76 6.49
CA ALA A 126 25.98 9.98 7.87
C ALA A 126 25.37 8.70 8.49
N ASP A 127 25.40 8.60 9.81
CA ASP A 127 24.92 7.41 10.55
C ASP A 127 23.42 7.18 10.39
N SER A 128 22.67 8.19 9.95
CA SER A 128 21.26 8.09 9.64
C SER A 128 20.91 8.77 8.32
N ILE A 129 19.91 8.24 7.65
CA ILE A 129 19.33 8.82 6.43
C ILE A 129 17.82 8.90 6.56
N GLU A 130 17.24 9.98 6.05
CA GLU A 130 15.79 10.11 5.95
C GLU A 130 15.36 9.72 4.54
N LEU A 131 14.30 8.92 4.45
CA LEU A 131 13.74 8.44 3.20
C LEU A 131 12.21 8.56 3.23
N ASP A 132 11.63 8.80 2.08
CA ASP A 132 10.19 8.66 1.87
C ASP A 132 9.90 7.23 1.46
N VAL A 133 8.95 6.59 2.13
CA VAL A 133 8.64 5.18 1.91
C VAL A 133 7.16 4.94 1.71
N ILE A 134 6.84 3.91 0.93
CA ILE A 134 5.50 3.35 0.83
C ILE A 134 5.53 2.01 1.54
N ARG A 135 4.67 1.87 2.57
CA ARG A 135 4.54 0.65 3.36
C ARG A 135 3.30 -0.15 2.99
N LEU A 136 3.41 -1.46 3.14
CA LEU A 136 2.27 -2.36 3.09
C LEU A 136 1.72 -2.57 4.50
N TYR A 137 0.41 -2.40 4.63
CA TYR A 137 -0.34 -2.70 5.84
C TYR A 137 -1.19 -3.96 5.65
N ASN A 138 -1.53 -4.62 6.77
CA ASN A 138 -2.47 -5.73 6.72
C ASN A 138 -3.83 -5.24 6.24
N PHE A 139 -4.59 -6.12 5.61
CA PHE A 139 -5.91 -5.79 5.08
C PHE A 139 -6.85 -5.20 6.16
N GLU A 140 -6.75 -5.68 7.39
CA GLU A 140 -7.59 -5.24 8.50
C GLU A 140 -7.31 -3.81 8.98
N ASP A 141 -6.09 -3.32 8.73
CA ASP A 141 -5.65 -1.97 9.13
C ASP A 141 -5.97 -0.89 8.09
N LEU A 142 -6.49 -1.28 6.92
CA LEU A 142 -6.80 -0.36 5.84
C LEU A 142 -8.07 0.45 6.10
N PRO A 143 -8.17 1.68 5.57
CA PRO A 143 -9.43 2.42 5.56
C PRO A 143 -10.54 1.65 4.81
N PRO A 144 -11.81 1.73 5.25
CA PRO A 144 -12.90 0.92 4.68
C PRO A 144 -13.11 1.09 3.18
N VAL A 145 -12.82 2.27 2.64
CA VAL A 145 -12.95 2.56 1.21
C VAL A 145 -11.97 1.73 0.39
N PHE A 146 -10.73 1.56 0.88
CA PHE A 146 -9.70 0.72 0.28
C PHE A 146 -10.08 -0.76 0.34
N LYS A 147 -10.55 -1.25 1.49
CA LYS A 147 -11.02 -2.63 1.66
C LYS A 147 -12.10 -2.99 0.63
N ARG A 148 -13.06 -2.09 0.44
CA ARG A 148 -14.13 -2.26 -0.54
C ARG A 148 -13.60 -2.31 -1.98
N TYR A 149 -12.73 -1.39 -2.35
CA TYR A 149 -12.13 -1.38 -3.68
C TYR A 149 -11.33 -2.66 -3.95
N ILE A 150 -10.46 -3.07 -3.01
CA ILE A 150 -9.65 -4.30 -3.10
C ILE A 150 -10.55 -5.52 -3.27
N THR A 151 -11.64 -5.60 -2.50
CA THR A 151 -12.60 -6.71 -2.57
C THR A 151 -13.28 -6.78 -3.94
N TYR A 152 -13.74 -5.67 -4.51
CA TYR A 152 -14.33 -5.67 -5.86
C TYR A 152 -13.32 -6.00 -6.95
N ARG A 153 -12.10 -5.50 -6.85
CA ARG A 153 -11.01 -5.83 -7.78
C ARG A 153 -10.70 -7.32 -7.73
N ALA A 154 -10.57 -7.91 -6.55
CA ALA A 154 -10.35 -9.35 -6.37
C ALA A 154 -11.55 -10.17 -6.87
N SER A 155 -12.80 -9.71 -6.64
CA SER A 155 -14.01 -10.37 -7.14
C SER A 155 -14.05 -10.43 -8.66
N ARG A 156 -13.70 -9.34 -9.35
CA ARG A 156 -13.60 -9.32 -10.80
C ARG A 156 -12.51 -10.26 -11.31
N MET A 157 -11.35 -10.30 -10.66
CA MET A 157 -10.28 -11.23 -11.01
C MET A 157 -10.72 -12.68 -10.82
N ALA A 158 -11.36 -13.00 -9.70
CA ALA A 158 -11.91 -14.33 -9.43
C ALA A 158 -12.99 -14.74 -10.45
N ALA A 159 -13.94 -13.84 -10.76
CA ALA A 159 -14.96 -14.10 -11.78
C ALA A 159 -14.36 -14.36 -13.17
N THR A 160 -13.31 -13.65 -13.54
CA THR A 160 -12.61 -13.83 -14.82
C THR A 160 -11.93 -15.19 -14.90
N GLN A 161 -11.30 -15.63 -13.81
CA GLN A 161 -10.46 -16.82 -13.81
C GLN A 161 -11.22 -18.11 -13.48
N LEU A 162 -12.25 -18.04 -12.61
CA LEU A 162 -12.98 -19.23 -12.16
C LEU A 162 -14.31 -19.43 -12.90
N VAL A 163 -15.04 -18.36 -13.23
CA VAL A 163 -16.38 -18.44 -13.79
C VAL A 163 -16.39 -18.20 -15.30
N ALA A 164 -15.50 -17.34 -15.79
CA ALA A 164 -15.38 -16.97 -17.20
C ALA A 164 -16.70 -16.42 -17.83
N ASN A 165 -17.57 -15.80 -17.03
CA ASN A 165 -18.82 -15.22 -17.46
C ASN A 165 -18.63 -13.73 -17.78
N THR A 166 -18.70 -13.37 -19.06
CA THR A 166 -18.45 -11.99 -19.54
C THR A 166 -19.41 -10.97 -18.95
N GLN A 167 -20.69 -11.33 -18.77
CA GLN A 167 -21.68 -10.41 -18.19
C GLN A 167 -21.38 -10.12 -16.70
N LEU A 168 -21.05 -11.14 -15.93
CA LEU A 168 -20.66 -11.02 -14.53
C LEU A 168 -19.40 -10.14 -14.39
N VAL A 169 -18.39 -10.39 -15.21
CA VAL A 169 -17.15 -9.62 -15.22
C VAL A 169 -17.41 -8.14 -15.56
N GLN A 170 -18.32 -7.85 -16.49
CA GLN A 170 -18.70 -6.47 -16.81
C GLN A 170 -19.40 -5.76 -15.63
N LEU A 171 -20.33 -6.44 -14.96
CA LEU A 171 -21.02 -5.88 -13.79
C LEU A 171 -20.05 -5.62 -12.63
N LEU A 172 -19.16 -6.58 -12.33
CA LEU A 172 -18.14 -6.39 -11.32
C LEU A 172 -17.13 -5.29 -11.70
N GLY A 173 -16.80 -5.15 -12.98
CA GLY A 173 -15.99 -4.05 -13.50
C GLY A 173 -16.61 -2.68 -13.29
N GLN A 174 -17.92 -2.55 -13.43
CA GLN A 174 -18.63 -1.30 -13.11
C GLN A 174 -18.58 -0.99 -11.60
N GLN A 175 -18.77 -2.00 -10.74
CA GLN A 175 -18.67 -1.83 -9.29
C GLN A 175 -17.24 -1.46 -8.86
N GLU A 176 -16.23 -2.09 -9.46
CA GLU A 176 -14.83 -1.72 -9.25
C GLU A 176 -14.56 -0.27 -9.65
N ALA A 177 -15.05 0.18 -10.80
CA ALA A 177 -14.88 1.55 -11.25
C ALA A 177 -15.56 2.58 -10.31
N LEU A 178 -16.76 2.28 -9.83
CA LEU A 178 -17.45 3.12 -8.83
C LEU A 178 -16.69 3.17 -7.50
N SER A 179 -16.21 2.02 -7.02
CA SER A 179 -15.42 1.97 -5.78
C SER A 179 -14.06 2.67 -5.93
N ARG A 180 -13.46 2.62 -7.14
CA ARG A 180 -12.23 3.38 -7.44
C ARG A 180 -12.49 4.89 -7.41
N ALA A 181 -13.62 5.35 -7.96
CA ALA A 181 -13.99 6.76 -7.91
C ALA A 181 -14.18 7.25 -6.46
N ALA A 182 -14.88 6.47 -5.62
CA ALA A 182 -15.06 6.78 -4.20
C ALA A 182 -13.72 6.79 -3.43
N LEU A 183 -12.80 5.88 -3.79
CA LEU A 183 -11.46 5.84 -3.22
C LEU A 183 -10.66 7.09 -3.60
N MET A 184 -10.71 7.52 -4.86
CA MET A 184 -10.03 8.74 -5.31
C MET A 184 -10.60 9.99 -4.62
N GLU A 185 -11.92 10.06 -4.43
CA GLU A 185 -12.56 11.14 -3.68
C GLU A 185 -12.08 11.16 -2.22
N TYR A 186 -12.02 9.99 -1.57
CA TYR A 186 -11.50 9.87 -0.21
C TYR A 186 -10.05 10.34 -0.12
N GLU A 187 -9.19 9.91 -1.05
CA GLU A 187 -7.78 10.31 -1.11
C GLU A 187 -7.60 11.82 -1.29
N CYS A 188 -8.37 12.43 -2.20
CA CYS A 188 -8.35 13.88 -2.40
C CYS A 188 -8.75 14.66 -1.14
N ASN A 189 -9.74 14.13 -0.40
CA ASN A 189 -10.20 14.76 0.84
C ASN A 189 -9.19 14.59 1.99
N GLN A 190 -8.54 13.42 2.10
CA GLN A 190 -7.55 13.14 3.14
C GLN A 190 -6.20 13.81 2.86
N GLY A 191 -5.76 13.82 1.61
CA GLY A 191 -4.47 14.36 1.21
C GLY A 191 -4.37 15.88 1.37
N ASN A 192 -5.50 16.58 1.55
CA ASN A 192 -5.58 18.03 1.68
C ASN A 192 -4.69 18.76 0.67
N HIS A 193 -4.69 18.25 -0.57
CA HIS A 193 -3.81 18.72 -1.63
C HIS A 193 -4.06 20.20 -1.92
N SER A 194 -3.05 21.02 -1.70
CA SER A 194 -3.06 22.45 -2.01
C SER A 194 -2.21 22.72 -3.26
N MET A 195 -2.71 23.53 -4.15
CA MET A 195 -1.92 24.03 -5.30
C MET A 195 -0.68 24.83 -4.85
N PHE A 196 -0.67 25.32 -3.62
CA PHE A 196 0.42 26.10 -3.04
C PHE A 196 1.42 25.24 -2.25
N GLY A 197 1.24 23.92 -2.18
CA GLY A 197 2.06 22.99 -1.42
C GLY A 197 1.84 23.05 0.09
N PHE A 198 2.59 22.25 0.82
CA PHE A 198 2.63 22.27 2.28
C PHE A 198 3.67 23.29 2.77
N GLU A 199 3.46 23.85 3.97
CA GLU A 199 4.35 24.89 4.51
C GLU A 199 5.82 24.44 4.64
N ASP A 200 6.05 23.14 4.87
CA ASP A 200 7.38 22.54 5.04
C ASP A 200 7.99 22.00 3.74
N ASP A 201 7.28 22.08 2.61
CA ASP A 201 7.76 21.58 1.34
C ASP A 201 8.66 22.59 0.63
N THR A 202 9.96 22.38 0.74
CA THR A 202 10.97 23.28 0.17
C THR A 202 10.92 23.37 -1.36
N ALA A 203 10.41 22.35 -2.04
CA ALA A 203 10.28 22.35 -3.50
C ALA A 203 9.21 23.34 -3.97
N TYR A 204 8.09 23.44 -3.26
CA TYR A 204 7.03 24.41 -3.55
C TYR A 204 7.39 25.84 -3.14
N ASN A 205 8.24 26.01 -2.15
CA ASN A 205 8.70 27.34 -1.73
C ASN A 205 9.42 28.09 -2.85
N THR A 206 10.06 27.39 -3.77
CA THR A 206 10.79 27.96 -4.91
C THR A 206 9.83 28.53 -5.97
N TYR A 207 8.60 28.03 -6.04
CA TYR A 207 7.59 28.46 -7.03
C TYR A 207 6.58 29.49 -6.50
N GLN A 208 6.77 30.01 -5.28
CA GLN A 208 5.91 31.03 -4.68
C GLN A 208 6.52 32.43 -4.84
N PRO A 209 6.23 33.17 -5.92
CA PRO A 209 6.87 34.48 -6.22
C PRO A 209 6.62 35.52 -5.11
N TRP A 210 5.48 35.41 -4.39
CA TRP A 210 5.11 36.31 -3.31
C TRP A 210 5.96 36.13 -2.04
N ARG A 211 6.57 34.96 -1.82
CA ARG A 211 7.50 34.77 -0.69
C ARG A 211 8.81 35.52 -0.89
N ASN A 212 9.26 35.69 -2.12
CA ASN A 212 10.45 36.46 -2.44
C ASN A 212 10.23 37.97 -2.29
N LEU A 213 8.97 38.42 -2.15
CA LEU A 213 8.60 39.81 -1.91
C LEU A 213 8.49 40.17 -0.42
N ARG A 214 8.54 39.18 0.48
CA ARG A 214 8.67 39.43 1.92
C ARG A 214 10.14 39.73 2.26
N ARG A 215 10.47 41.02 2.32
CA ARG A 215 11.67 41.54 2.97
C ARG A 215 11.46 41.69 4.44
#